data_b647fd0f71515ce414f547ec9440f806
#
_entry.id   b647fd0f71515ce414f547ec9440f806
#
_cell.length_a   1.000
_cell.length_b   1.000
_cell.length_c   1.000
_cell.angle_alpha   90.00
_cell.angle_beta   90.00
_cell.angle_gamma   90.00
#
_symmetry.space_group_name_H-M   'P 1'
#
loop_
_entity.id
_entity.type
_entity.pdbx_description
1 polymer ?
#
loop_
_entity_poly.entity_id
_entity_poly.type
_entity_poly.pdbx_seq_one_letter_code
_entity_poly.pdbx_strand_id
1 'polypeptide(L)' 'MRLDKYLKVSRIIKRRTLAKEQIDKGNVFLNGKNAKASSEVNVGDIITISKVDKKYKVVLILPNATEEKATTMYEEIK' A
#
# COMPACT_ATOMS: atom_id res chain seq x y z
N MET A 1 0.95 -5.97 -9.17
CA MET A 1 -0.11 -6.20 -8.15
C MET A 1 -0.94 -4.95 -7.99
N ARG A 2 -2.25 -5.08 -7.85
CA ARG A 2 -3.13 -3.93 -7.61
C ARG A 2 -2.83 -3.32 -6.24
N LEU A 3 -2.95 -2.00 -6.17
CA LEU A 3 -2.67 -1.26 -4.94
C LEU A 3 -3.54 -1.71 -3.76
N ASP A 4 -4.84 -1.92 -3.97
CA ASP A 4 -5.74 -2.36 -2.91
C ASP A 4 -5.32 -3.72 -2.35
N LYS A 5 -4.91 -4.64 -3.22
CA LYS A 5 -4.40 -5.95 -2.79
C LYS A 5 -3.07 -5.82 -2.04
N TYR A 6 -2.16 -4.99 -2.56
CA TYR A 6 -0.85 -4.78 -1.91
C TYR A 6 -1.03 -4.26 -0.48
N LEU A 7 -1.89 -3.26 -0.29
CA LEU A 7 -2.14 -2.69 1.04
C LEU A 7 -2.68 -3.73 2.02
N LYS A 8 -3.55 -4.61 1.54
CA LYS A 8 -4.10 -5.70 2.37
C LYS A 8 -3.04 -6.77 2.67
N VAL A 9 -2.33 -7.24 1.66
CA VAL A 9 -1.35 -8.33 1.81
C VAL A 9 -0.17 -7.89 2.68
N SER A 10 0.29 -6.65 2.50
CA SER A 10 1.36 -6.07 3.32
C SER A 10 0.91 -5.70 4.74
N ARG A 11 -0.40 -5.72 4.98
CA ARG A 11 -1.03 -5.35 6.25
C ARG A 11 -0.84 -3.88 6.64
N ILE A 12 -0.46 -3.03 5.70
CA ILE A 12 -0.48 -1.58 5.89
C ILE A 12 -1.92 -1.17 6.21
N ILE A 13 -2.89 -1.74 5.48
CA ILE A 13 -4.31 -1.64 5.80
C ILE A 13 -4.84 -3.07 5.89
N LYS A 14 -5.40 -3.43 7.03
CA LYS A 14 -5.77 -4.81 7.35
C LYS A 14 -6.80 -5.45 6.41
N ARG A 15 -7.70 -4.65 5.86
CA ARG A 15 -8.80 -5.16 5.02
C ARG A 15 -8.75 -4.51 3.65
N ARG A 16 -8.95 -5.32 2.60
CA ARG A 16 -8.95 -4.83 1.22
C ARG A 16 -10.07 -3.82 0.97
N THR A 17 -11.24 -4.03 1.59
CA THR A 17 -12.36 -3.09 1.49
C THR A 17 -12.01 -1.72 2.07
N LEU A 18 -11.32 -1.70 3.21
CA LEU A 18 -10.84 -0.45 3.81
C LEU A 18 -9.79 0.21 2.95
N ALA A 19 -8.88 -0.57 2.36
CA ALA A 19 -7.87 -0.06 1.46
C ALA A 19 -8.52 0.64 0.27
N LYS A 20 -9.48 -0.02 -0.37
CA LYS A 20 -10.22 0.54 -1.50
C LYS A 20 -10.96 1.82 -1.09
N GLU A 21 -11.61 1.82 0.07
CA GLU A 21 -12.32 2.98 0.58
C GLU A 21 -11.38 4.18 0.76
N GLN A 22 -10.21 3.97 1.37
CA GLN A 22 -9.25 5.06 1.57
C GLN A 22 -8.69 5.58 0.24
N ILE A 23 -8.44 4.68 -0.70
CA ILE A 23 -7.99 5.07 -2.04
C ILE A 23 -9.07 5.92 -2.73
N ASP A 24 -10.32 5.46 -2.70
CA ASP A 24 -11.45 6.15 -3.35
C ASP A 24 -11.72 7.53 -2.73
N LYS A 25 -11.43 7.70 -1.44
CA LYS A 25 -11.53 8.99 -0.76
C LYS A 25 -10.37 9.95 -1.06
N GLY A 26 -9.38 9.50 -1.82
CA GLY A 26 -8.22 10.33 -2.15
C GLY A 26 -7.18 10.39 -1.04
N ASN A 27 -7.21 9.48 -0.09
CA ASN A 27 -6.28 9.45 1.04
C ASN A 27 -5.00 8.65 0.77
N VAL A 28 -4.90 8.01 -0.38
CA VAL A 28 -3.74 7.19 -0.75
C VAL A 28 -3.10 7.75 -2.01
N PHE A 29 -1.79 7.96 -1.94
CA PHE A 29 -1.00 8.47 -3.06
C PHE A 29 0.04 7.44 -3.45
N LEU A 30 0.27 7.30 -4.75
CA LEU A 30 1.32 6.45 -5.30
C LEU A 30 2.29 7.35 -6.04
N ASN A 31 3.54 7.42 -5.56
CA ASN A 31 4.58 8.30 -6.11
C ASN A 31 4.12 9.77 -6.17
N GLY A 32 3.40 10.23 -5.14
CA GLY A 32 2.96 11.61 -5.02
C GLY A 32 1.68 11.96 -5.78
N LYS A 33 1.06 11.00 -6.45
CA LYS A 33 -0.18 11.20 -7.20
C LYS A 33 -1.32 10.40 -6.61
N ASN A 34 -2.54 10.96 -6.64
CA ASN A 34 -3.72 10.22 -6.22
C ASN A 34 -3.81 8.90 -6.96
N ALA A 35 -3.95 7.82 -6.19
CA ALA A 35 -3.98 6.47 -6.74
C ALA A 35 -5.40 5.96 -6.92
N LYS A 36 -5.54 4.94 -7.76
CA LYS A 36 -6.78 4.17 -7.89
C LYS A 36 -6.57 2.78 -7.27
N ALA A 37 -7.65 2.13 -6.86
CA ALA A 37 -7.57 0.78 -6.30
C ALA A 37 -6.88 -0.19 -7.26
N SER A 38 -7.09 -0.01 -8.56
CA SER A 38 -6.49 -0.84 -9.62
C SER A 38 -5.08 -0.42 -10.03
N SER A 39 -4.53 0.65 -9.44
CA SER A 39 -3.17 1.12 -9.77
C SER A 39 -2.16 0.01 -9.56
N GLU A 40 -1.22 -0.12 -10.50
CA GLU A 40 -0.16 -1.11 -10.44
C GLU A 40 0.93 -0.66 -9.47
N VAL A 41 1.30 -1.56 -8.55
CA VAL A 41 2.38 -1.31 -7.59
C VAL A 41 3.62 -2.07 -8.02
N ASN A 42 4.76 -1.38 -8.02
CA ASN A 42 6.06 -1.96 -8.38
C ASN A 42 7.06 -1.71 -7.25
N VAL A 43 8.09 -2.57 -7.20
CA VAL A 43 9.19 -2.37 -6.24
C VAL A 43 9.83 -1.01 -6.47
N GLY A 44 10.04 -0.27 -5.39
CA GLY A 44 10.58 1.09 -5.44
C GLY A 44 9.53 2.19 -5.38
N ASP A 45 8.25 1.84 -5.56
CA ASP A 45 7.17 2.82 -5.47
C ASP A 45 7.02 3.34 -4.04
N ILE A 46 6.57 4.59 -3.91
CA ILE A 46 6.30 5.22 -2.62
C ILE A 46 4.79 5.36 -2.46
N ILE A 47 4.27 4.78 -1.39
CA ILE A 47 2.85 4.86 -1.03
C ILE A 47 2.72 5.83 0.13
N THR A 48 1.86 6.83 -0.01
CA THR A 48 1.56 7.80 1.05
C THR A 48 0.14 7.61 1.52
N ILE A 49 -0.05 7.45 2.82
CA ILE A 49 -1.38 7.40 3.46
C ILE A 49 -1.55 8.72 4.21
N SER A 50 -2.29 9.66 3.61
CA SER A 50 -2.41 11.01 4.16
C SER A 50 -3.13 11.07 5.50
N LYS A 51 -4.10 10.18 5.72
CA LYS A 51 -4.88 10.16 6.96
C LYS A 51 -4.01 9.95 8.20
N VAL A 52 -2.93 9.18 8.09
CA VAL A 52 -2.01 8.91 9.19
C VAL A 52 -0.65 9.56 8.98
N ASP A 53 -0.52 10.33 7.90
CA ASP A 53 0.72 11.04 7.53
C ASP A 53 1.93 10.13 7.52
N LYS A 54 1.79 8.97 6.87
CA LYS A 54 2.86 7.97 6.76
C LYS A 54 3.17 7.66 5.31
N LYS A 55 4.46 7.40 5.05
CA LYS A 55 4.95 6.99 3.74
C LYS A 55 5.62 5.63 3.84
N TYR A 56 5.41 4.81 2.83
CA TYR A 56 5.97 3.47 2.77
C TYR A 56 6.63 3.26 1.41
N LYS A 57 7.85 2.73 1.43
CA LYS A 57 8.53 2.32 0.20
C LYS A 57 8.24 0.84 -0.05
N VAL A 58 7.85 0.51 -1.28
CA VAL A 58 7.63 -0.88 -1.68
C VAL A 58 8.98 -1.55 -1.88
N VAL A 59 9.27 -2.57 -1.07
CA VAL A 59 10.55 -3.28 -1.09
C VAL A 59 10.41 -4.63 -1.79
N LEU A 60 9.28 -5.30 -1.57
CA LEU A 60 9.06 -6.65 -2.07
C LEU A 60 7.57 -6.84 -2.35
N ILE A 61 7.25 -7.57 -3.40
CA ILE A 61 5.86 -7.89 -3.75
C ILE A 61 5.66 -9.38 -3.63
N LEU A 62 4.86 -9.79 -2.63
CA LEU A 62 4.51 -11.18 -2.36
C LEU A 62 2.99 -11.33 -2.44
N PRO A 63 2.47 -12.11 -3.42
CA PRO A 63 1.00 -12.22 -3.61
C PRO A 63 0.26 -12.83 -2.43
N ASN A 64 0.91 -13.67 -1.66
CA ASN A 64 0.29 -14.40 -0.55
C ASN A 64 1.22 -14.38 0.68
N ALA A 65 1.59 -13.18 1.13
CA ALA A 65 2.49 -13.04 2.27
C ALA A 65 1.82 -13.48 3.56
N THR A 66 2.56 -14.25 4.36
CA THR A 66 2.17 -14.56 5.73
C THR A 66 2.32 -13.31 6.59
N GLU A 67 1.74 -13.33 7.80
CA GLU A 67 1.85 -12.20 8.72
C GLU A 67 3.31 -11.80 8.98
N GLU A 68 4.19 -12.78 9.14
CA GLU A 68 5.62 -12.52 9.36
C GLU A 68 6.28 -11.86 8.15
N LYS A 69 5.95 -12.32 6.95
CA LYS A 69 6.54 -11.82 5.71
C LYS A 69 5.93 -10.51 5.24
N ALA A 70 4.72 -10.21 5.66
CA ALA A 70 4.04 -8.96 5.27
C ALA A 70 4.86 -7.73 5.64
N THR A 71 5.49 -7.74 6.81
CA THR A 71 6.32 -6.61 7.27
C THR A 71 7.61 -6.43 6.46
N THR A 72 8.01 -7.45 5.69
CA THR A 72 9.20 -7.35 4.82
C THR A 72 8.89 -6.75 3.46
N MET A 73 7.60 -6.56 3.14
CA MET A 73 7.18 -6.06 1.84
C MET A 73 7.38 -4.55 1.69
N TYR A 74 7.47 -3.84 2.78
CA TYR A 74 7.59 -2.38 2.76
C TYR A 74 8.57 -1.90 3.82
N GLU A 75 9.01 -0.67 3.64
CA GLU A 75 9.85 0.05 4.58
C GLU A 75 9.19 1.39 4.86
N GLU A 76 8.92 1.69 6.14
CA GLU A 76 8.33 2.98 6.50
C GLU A 76 9.37 4.08 6.36
N ILE A 77 9.00 5.15 5.66
CA ILE A 77 9.87 6.31 5.45
C ILE A 77 9.51 7.36 6.49
N LYS A 78 10.49 7.78 7.23
CA LYS A 78 10.32 8.84 8.24
C LYS A 78 10.64 10.21 7.68
#